data_96afc56b05d0b4c694bf4da8d41e4098
#
_entry.id   96afc56b05d0b4c694bf4da8d41e4098
#
_cell.length_a   1.000
_cell.length_b   1.000
_cell.length_c   1.000
_cell.angle_alpha   90.00
_cell.angle_beta   90.00
_cell.angle_gamma   90.00
#
_symmetry.space_group_name_H-M   'P 1'
#
loop_
_entity.id
_entity.type
_entity.pdbx_description
1 polymer ?
#
loop_
_entity_poly.entity_id
_entity_poly.type
_entity_poly.pdbx_seq_one_letter_code
_entity_poly.pdbx_strand_id
1 'polypeptide(L)'
;METGIQIVNWKTMIADSKKDVDQNGTGQSLNGCEAGEQGMTGRICFSVEEARKVRAFHAGFSEYSVTPLVSLKALAEEWGVSGIYVKDESARFGLNAFKALGGSYAMGIYAGAEPGTLTFVTATDGNHGRGVAWAAARMGMNSVVYMPRGTARERLDRIRSLGAEASITEMNYDDTVRFARKQAERNGWILIQDTAWDGYTEVPMRIMQGYMTMADEAAEQLGEKRPTHVFLQAGVG
;
A
#
# COMPACT_ATOMS: atom_id res chain seq x y z
N MET A 1 2.20 -21.48 -8.27
CA MET A 1 2.60 -20.59 -7.16
C MET A 1 1.47 -20.63 -6.14
N GLU A 2 1.72 -21.26 -5.00
CA GLU A 2 0.74 -21.35 -3.92
C GLU A 2 0.53 -19.94 -3.35
N THR A 3 -0.68 -19.43 -3.43
CA THR A 3 -1.10 -18.21 -2.74
C THR A 3 -1.26 -18.54 -1.27
N GLY A 4 -0.20 -18.30 -0.49
CA GLY A 4 -0.24 -18.50 0.96
C GLY A 4 -1.15 -17.48 1.63
N ILE A 5 -2.13 -17.94 2.41
CA ILE A 5 -2.88 -17.10 3.34
C ILE A 5 -2.05 -17.02 4.62
N GLN A 6 -1.51 -15.85 4.95
CA GLN A 6 -0.88 -15.65 6.25
C GLN A 6 -1.94 -15.26 7.28
N ILE A 7 -2.02 -16.04 8.36
CA ILE A 7 -2.86 -15.73 9.53
C ILE A 7 -1.98 -14.91 10.49
N VAL A 8 -2.27 -13.62 10.60
CA VAL A 8 -1.60 -12.76 11.57
C VAL A 8 -2.40 -12.75 12.86
N ASN A 9 -1.79 -13.20 13.96
CA ASN A 9 -2.42 -13.14 15.29
C ASN A 9 -2.36 -11.69 15.81
N TRP A 10 -3.45 -10.97 15.66
CA TRP A 10 -3.55 -9.57 16.07
C TRP A 10 -3.32 -9.34 17.57
N LYS A 11 -3.56 -10.35 18.43
CA LYS A 11 -3.27 -10.27 19.87
C LYS A 11 -1.79 -10.03 20.13
N THR A 12 -0.90 -10.58 19.30
CA THR A 12 0.55 -10.34 19.38
C THR A 12 0.87 -8.90 18.95
N MET A 13 0.24 -8.39 17.89
CA MET A 13 0.42 -7.01 17.43
C MET A 13 -0.02 -5.95 18.45
N ILE A 14 -1.11 -6.21 19.20
CA ILE A 14 -1.61 -5.28 20.24
C ILE A 14 -0.97 -5.53 21.59
N ALA A 15 -0.57 -6.78 21.94
CA ALA A 15 0.14 -7.08 23.17
C ALA A 15 1.50 -6.36 23.21
N ASP A 16 2.20 -6.28 22.09
CA ASP A 16 3.45 -5.54 21.99
C ASP A 16 3.23 -4.01 22.13
N SER A 17 2.09 -3.48 21.70
CA SER A 17 1.75 -2.07 21.91
C SER A 17 1.30 -1.73 23.35
N LYS A 18 0.92 -2.73 24.17
CA LYS A 18 0.51 -2.54 25.56
C LYS A 18 1.61 -2.85 26.57
N LYS A 19 2.71 -3.49 26.19
CA LYS A 19 3.85 -3.74 27.08
C LYS A 19 4.63 -2.48 27.45
N ASP A 20 4.36 -1.35 26.80
CA ASP A 20 5.04 -0.08 27.04
C ASP A 20 4.39 0.79 28.14
N VAL A 21 3.45 0.24 28.92
CA VAL A 21 2.94 0.92 30.12
C VAL A 21 3.34 0.12 31.35
N ASP A 22 4.62 0.17 31.69
CA ASP A 22 5.11 -0.31 32.98
C ASP A 22 4.89 0.75 34.04
N GLN A 23 4.31 0.33 35.17
CA GLN A 23 4.02 1.20 36.32
C GLN A 23 5.27 1.64 37.11
N ASN A 24 6.48 1.26 36.70
CA ASN A 24 7.73 1.50 37.45
C ASN A 24 8.79 2.35 36.73
N GLY A 25 8.53 2.99 35.61
CA GLY A 25 9.37 4.09 35.08
C GLY A 25 10.80 3.74 34.64
N THR A 26 11.15 2.47 34.41
CA THR A 26 12.50 2.03 33.98
C THR A 26 12.53 1.18 32.71
N GLY A 27 11.46 1.12 31.94
CA GLY A 27 11.41 0.43 30.66
C GLY A 27 12.15 1.19 29.57
N GLN A 28 13.16 0.62 28.96
CA GLN A 28 13.69 1.12 27.69
C GLN A 28 12.60 1.01 26.62
N SER A 29 12.03 2.16 26.27
CA SER A 29 11.02 2.30 25.23
C SER A 29 11.57 1.85 23.87
N LEU A 30 10.91 0.91 23.23
CA LEU A 30 11.04 0.65 21.79
C LEU A 30 10.39 1.79 20.94
N ASN A 31 9.94 2.84 21.60
CA ASN A 31 9.34 4.04 21.02
C ASN A 31 10.38 4.98 20.39
N GLY A 32 11.19 4.47 19.48
CA GLY A 32 12.11 5.29 18.67
C GLY A 32 11.45 5.99 17.49
N CYS A 33 10.13 6.21 17.48
CA CYS A 33 9.44 7.06 16.51
C CYS A 33 9.24 8.45 17.11
N GLU A 34 10.33 9.20 17.34
CA GLU A 34 10.20 10.62 17.62
C GLU A 34 9.74 11.33 16.34
N ALA A 35 8.69 12.14 16.45
CA ALA A 35 8.18 12.97 15.39
C ALA A 35 9.26 14.00 14.99
N GLY A 36 10.02 13.69 13.96
CA GLY A 36 10.86 14.67 13.29
C GLY A 36 9.95 15.67 12.58
N GLU A 37 9.98 16.92 13.03
CA GLU A 37 9.39 18.02 12.28
C GLU A 37 10.06 18.10 10.91
N GLN A 38 9.34 17.85 9.86
CA GLN A 38 9.58 18.11 8.42
C GLN A 38 9.47 16.88 7.52
N GLY A 39 8.28 16.71 6.93
CA GLY A 39 8.06 15.87 5.75
C GLY A 39 8.07 14.37 6.00
N MET A 40 7.65 13.62 5.00
CA MET A 40 7.54 12.14 5.04
C MET A 40 8.91 11.42 5.01
N THR A 41 10.03 12.11 5.25
CA THR A 41 11.40 11.57 5.26
C THR A 41 11.81 10.92 6.59
N GLY A 42 10.91 10.86 7.59
CA GLY A 42 11.16 10.25 8.89
C GLY A 42 11.34 8.73 8.87
N ARG A 43 11.78 8.18 10.02
CA ARG A 43 11.93 6.73 10.24
C ARG A 43 10.63 5.99 9.93
N ILE A 44 10.71 4.89 9.17
CA ILE A 44 9.56 4.04 8.85
C ILE A 44 9.07 3.34 10.12
N CYS A 45 7.82 3.54 10.50
CA CYS A 45 7.20 2.88 11.63
C CYS A 45 5.74 2.47 11.34
N PHE A 46 5.22 1.52 12.13
CA PHE A 46 3.87 0.99 12.04
C PHE A 46 3.16 1.15 13.39
N SER A 47 2.70 2.37 13.68
CA SER A 47 1.94 2.70 14.89
C SER A 47 0.53 3.17 14.54
N VAL A 48 -0.34 3.22 15.52
CA VAL A 48 -1.71 3.78 15.36
C VAL A 48 -1.63 5.25 14.95
N GLU A 49 -0.69 5.98 15.50
CA GLU A 49 -0.48 7.39 15.14
C GLU A 49 -0.05 7.52 13.68
N GLU A 50 0.88 6.69 13.23
CA GLU A 50 1.30 6.67 11.84
C GLU A 50 0.16 6.27 10.89
N ALA A 51 -0.66 5.30 11.27
CA ALA A 51 -1.84 4.91 10.49
C ALA A 51 -2.80 6.09 10.27
N ARG A 52 -3.01 6.92 11.30
CA ARG A 52 -3.83 8.14 11.19
C ARG A 52 -3.21 9.19 10.27
N LYS A 53 -1.88 9.38 10.32
CA LYS A 53 -1.16 10.28 9.39
C LYS A 53 -1.28 9.79 7.95
N VAL A 54 -1.10 8.51 7.72
CA VAL A 54 -1.26 7.87 6.40
C VAL A 54 -2.68 8.05 5.88
N ARG A 55 -3.69 7.82 6.72
CA ARG A 55 -5.10 8.04 6.37
C ARG A 55 -5.39 9.51 6.07
N ALA A 56 -4.85 10.44 6.85
CA ALA A 56 -4.98 11.88 6.60
C ALA A 56 -4.36 12.29 5.26
N PHE A 57 -3.20 11.72 4.89
CA PHE A 57 -2.61 11.90 3.57
C PHE A 57 -3.56 11.45 2.45
N HIS A 58 -4.15 10.25 2.57
CA HIS A 58 -5.11 9.76 1.57
C HIS A 58 -6.40 10.59 1.53
N ALA A 59 -6.85 11.10 2.67
CA ALA A 59 -8.01 11.98 2.74
C ALA A 59 -7.81 13.33 2.02
N GLY A 60 -6.58 13.69 1.68
CA GLY A 60 -6.27 14.83 0.83
C GLY A 60 -6.63 14.65 -0.65
N PHE A 61 -6.85 13.41 -1.12
CA PHE A 61 -7.32 13.17 -2.48
C PHE A 61 -8.84 13.34 -2.56
N SER A 62 -9.33 14.04 -3.59
CA SER A 62 -10.77 14.29 -3.80
C SER A 62 -11.60 13.01 -3.95
N GLU A 63 -10.99 11.93 -4.43
CA GLU A 63 -11.63 10.63 -4.62
C GLU A 63 -11.60 9.74 -3.37
N TYR A 64 -11.02 10.23 -2.27
CA TYR A 64 -10.99 9.45 -1.04
C TYR A 64 -12.38 9.28 -0.44
N SER A 65 -12.68 8.06 -0.08
CA SER A 65 -13.82 7.72 0.77
C SER A 65 -13.47 6.49 1.61
N VAL A 66 -14.04 6.43 2.80
CA VAL A 66 -13.93 5.23 3.65
C VAL A 66 -14.65 4.08 2.95
N THR A 67 -13.94 2.99 2.70
CA THR A 67 -14.54 1.82 2.07
C THR A 67 -15.33 0.99 3.08
N PRO A 68 -16.33 0.19 2.65
CA PRO A 68 -17.17 -0.56 3.58
C PRO A 68 -16.43 -1.67 4.32
N LEU A 69 -16.80 -1.91 5.58
CA LEU A 69 -16.51 -3.13 6.30
C LEU A 69 -17.80 -3.99 6.31
N VAL A 70 -17.88 -4.93 5.40
CA VAL A 70 -19.08 -5.74 5.17
C VAL A 70 -19.15 -6.90 6.17
N SER A 71 -20.27 -7.03 6.89
CA SER A 71 -20.54 -8.16 7.77
C SER A 71 -21.19 -9.31 7.00
N LEU A 72 -20.56 -10.48 6.99
CA LEU A 72 -21.04 -11.70 6.34
C LEU A 72 -21.78 -12.57 7.36
N LYS A 73 -22.98 -12.13 7.80
CA LYS A 73 -23.75 -12.76 8.88
C LYS A 73 -24.08 -14.23 8.58
N ALA A 74 -24.63 -14.52 7.41
CA ALA A 74 -25.01 -15.88 7.03
C ALA A 74 -23.82 -16.84 7.02
N LEU A 75 -22.67 -16.39 6.54
CA LEU A 75 -21.45 -17.20 6.54
C LEU A 75 -20.91 -17.41 7.97
N ALA A 76 -21.03 -16.42 8.84
CA ALA A 76 -20.62 -16.53 10.23
C ALA A 76 -21.52 -17.53 10.99
N GLU A 77 -22.82 -17.53 10.75
CA GLU A 77 -23.79 -18.49 11.29
C GLU A 77 -23.49 -19.90 10.79
N GLU A 78 -23.26 -20.09 9.50
CA GLU A 78 -22.92 -21.39 8.89
C GLU A 78 -21.64 -21.98 9.48
N TRP A 79 -20.64 -21.14 9.76
CA TRP A 79 -19.33 -21.59 10.30
C TRP A 79 -19.28 -21.61 11.83
N GLY A 80 -20.35 -21.23 12.52
CA GLY A 80 -20.43 -21.23 13.98
C GLY A 80 -19.46 -20.26 14.64
N VAL A 81 -19.14 -19.12 13.99
CA VAL A 81 -18.26 -18.07 14.51
C VAL A 81 -19.05 -16.80 14.84
N SER A 82 -18.54 -15.99 15.77
CA SER A 82 -19.23 -14.79 16.25
C SER A 82 -19.35 -13.68 15.21
N GLY A 83 -18.56 -13.69 14.16
CA GLY A 83 -18.66 -12.74 13.04
C GLY A 83 -17.55 -12.89 12.02
N ILE A 84 -17.89 -12.63 10.77
CA ILE A 84 -16.95 -12.53 9.65
C ILE A 84 -17.13 -11.15 9.01
N TYR A 85 -16.04 -10.43 8.84
CA TYR A 85 -16.06 -9.09 8.27
C TYR A 85 -15.06 -9.00 7.10
N VAL A 86 -15.46 -8.33 6.02
CA VAL A 86 -14.62 -8.11 4.84
C VAL A 86 -14.47 -6.62 4.61
N LYS A 87 -13.24 -6.12 4.61
CA LYS A 87 -12.93 -4.76 4.16
C LYS A 87 -12.96 -4.74 2.64
N ASP A 88 -14.00 -4.14 2.08
CA ASP A 88 -14.25 -4.14 0.64
C ASP A 88 -13.57 -2.96 -0.04
N GLU A 89 -12.42 -3.21 -0.64
CA GLU A 89 -11.62 -2.22 -1.35
C GLU A 89 -12.00 -2.07 -2.85
N SER A 90 -13.10 -2.65 -3.29
CA SER A 90 -13.52 -2.60 -4.69
C SER A 90 -13.85 -1.18 -5.19
N ALA A 91 -14.17 -0.26 -4.28
CA ALA A 91 -14.45 1.14 -4.62
C ALA A 91 -13.29 2.11 -4.35
N ARG A 92 -12.14 1.64 -3.84
CA ARG A 92 -11.02 2.51 -3.46
C ARG A 92 -10.56 3.39 -4.63
N PHE A 93 -10.67 4.70 -4.47
CA PHE A 93 -10.33 5.72 -5.47
C PHE A 93 -10.93 5.49 -6.87
N GLY A 94 -12.00 4.68 -6.99
CA GLY A 94 -12.57 4.28 -8.28
C GLY A 94 -11.71 3.29 -9.07
N LEU A 95 -10.66 2.73 -8.48
CA LEU A 95 -9.70 1.85 -9.17
C LEU A 95 -9.97 0.36 -8.96
N ASN A 96 -10.99 -0.02 -8.21
CA ASN A 96 -11.33 -1.41 -7.89
C ASN A 96 -10.16 -2.21 -7.28
N ALA A 97 -9.26 -1.55 -6.54
CA ALA A 97 -8.10 -2.18 -5.91
C ALA A 97 -7.48 -1.26 -4.86
N PHE A 98 -7.02 -1.84 -3.75
CA PHE A 98 -6.34 -1.14 -2.65
C PHE A 98 -4.91 -0.69 -2.99
N LYS A 99 -4.28 -1.23 -4.03
CA LYS A 99 -2.87 -1.00 -4.39
C LYS A 99 -2.50 0.49 -4.56
N ALA A 100 -3.48 1.32 -4.90
CA ALA A 100 -3.26 2.77 -5.00
C ALA A 100 -2.89 3.42 -3.66
N LEU A 101 -3.35 2.90 -2.52
CA LEU A 101 -2.99 3.39 -1.19
C LEU A 101 -1.47 3.30 -0.96
N GLY A 102 -0.87 2.15 -1.24
CA GLY A 102 0.56 1.96 -1.06
C GLY A 102 1.39 2.80 -2.01
N GLY A 103 1.07 2.74 -3.31
CA GLY A 103 1.78 3.49 -4.34
C GLY A 103 1.74 4.99 -4.11
N SER A 104 0.56 5.56 -3.86
CA SER A 104 0.41 7.00 -3.61
C SER A 104 1.15 7.47 -2.37
N TYR A 105 1.13 6.70 -1.28
CA TYR A 105 1.84 7.04 -0.06
C TYR A 105 3.36 7.01 -0.25
N ALA A 106 3.89 5.96 -0.89
CA ALA A 106 5.33 5.90 -1.20
C ALA A 106 5.78 7.05 -2.12
N MET A 107 4.93 7.48 -3.04
CA MET A 107 5.20 8.63 -3.91
C MET A 107 5.02 9.97 -3.18
N GLY A 108 4.24 10.00 -2.11
CA GLY A 108 3.95 11.20 -1.32
C GLY A 108 5.17 11.87 -0.69
N ILE A 109 6.29 11.14 -0.49
CA ILE A 109 7.57 11.73 -0.05
C ILE A 109 8.12 12.76 -1.04
N TYR A 110 7.68 12.69 -2.29
CA TYR A 110 8.06 13.65 -3.35
C TYR A 110 7.00 14.75 -3.53
N ALA A 111 6.00 14.81 -2.63
CA ALA A 111 5.01 15.88 -2.64
C ALA A 111 5.70 17.23 -2.45
N GLY A 112 5.40 18.19 -3.31
CA GLY A 112 6.07 19.48 -3.33
C GLY A 112 7.14 19.64 -4.43
N ALA A 113 7.49 18.58 -5.15
CA ALA A 113 8.22 18.72 -6.41
C ALA A 113 7.33 19.42 -7.45
N GLU A 114 7.94 20.19 -8.36
CA GLU A 114 7.19 20.86 -9.40
C GLU A 114 6.54 19.88 -10.38
N PRO A 115 5.28 20.13 -10.81
CA PRO A 115 4.59 19.26 -11.77
C PRO A 115 5.44 18.99 -13.02
N GLY A 116 5.45 17.72 -13.47
CA GLY A 116 6.17 17.28 -14.66
C GLY A 116 7.68 17.06 -14.47
N THR A 117 8.26 17.42 -13.31
CA THR A 117 9.71 17.32 -13.10
C THR A 117 10.17 15.89 -12.75
N LEU A 118 9.27 15.07 -12.17
CA LEU A 118 9.59 13.70 -11.79
C LEU A 118 8.87 12.70 -12.69
N THR A 119 9.54 11.59 -12.93
CA THR A 119 8.96 10.42 -13.60
C THR A 119 9.07 9.21 -12.67
N PHE A 120 7.94 8.62 -12.35
CA PHE A 120 7.85 7.38 -11.60
C PHE A 120 7.78 6.20 -12.55
N VAL A 121 8.52 5.14 -12.26
CA VAL A 121 8.52 3.92 -13.09
C VAL A 121 8.23 2.69 -12.24
N THR A 122 7.50 1.73 -12.82
CA THR A 122 7.23 0.44 -12.18
C THR A 122 7.08 -0.68 -13.21
N ALA A 123 7.24 -1.91 -12.75
CA ALA A 123 6.86 -3.12 -13.47
C ALA A 123 5.68 -3.80 -12.78
N THR A 124 4.67 -4.21 -13.53
CA THR A 124 3.43 -4.76 -12.97
C THR A 124 2.65 -5.59 -13.98
N ASP A 125 1.83 -6.49 -13.50
CA ASP A 125 0.80 -7.17 -14.29
C ASP A 125 -0.59 -6.51 -14.19
N GLY A 126 -0.74 -5.41 -13.39
CA GLY A 126 -2.04 -4.73 -13.31
C GLY A 126 -2.21 -3.67 -12.23
N ASN A 127 -2.73 -4.07 -11.06
CA ASN A 127 -3.28 -3.13 -10.07
C ASN A 127 -2.25 -2.18 -9.45
N HIS A 128 -1.01 -2.63 -9.24
CA HIS A 128 0.05 -1.77 -8.71
C HIS A 128 0.37 -0.64 -9.71
N GLY A 129 0.57 -0.97 -10.99
CA GLY A 129 0.81 0.06 -12.02
C GLY A 129 -0.36 1.02 -12.21
N ARG A 130 -1.60 0.54 -12.08
CA ARG A 130 -2.77 1.44 -12.06
C ARG A 130 -2.71 2.42 -10.89
N GLY A 131 -2.32 1.95 -9.70
CA GLY A 131 -2.14 2.80 -8.52
C GLY A 131 -1.05 3.85 -8.71
N VAL A 132 0.11 3.46 -9.27
CA VAL A 132 1.23 4.37 -9.58
C VAL A 132 0.82 5.40 -10.64
N ALA A 133 0.18 4.96 -11.74
CA ALA A 133 -0.28 5.85 -12.80
C ALA A 133 -1.31 6.87 -12.28
N TRP A 134 -2.29 6.41 -11.50
CA TRP A 134 -3.29 7.28 -10.88
C TRP A 134 -2.65 8.31 -9.95
N ALA A 135 -1.76 7.86 -9.05
CA ALA A 135 -1.10 8.74 -8.10
C ALA A 135 -0.23 9.79 -8.80
N ALA A 136 0.56 9.38 -9.82
CA ALA A 136 1.36 10.31 -10.62
C ALA A 136 0.49 11.39 -11.26
N ALA A 137 -0.61 11.01 -11.90
CA ALA A 137 -1.55 11.96 -12.51
C ALA A 137 -2.13 12.95 -11.49
N ARG A 138 -2.48 12.49 -10.25
CA ARG A 138 -2.99 13.37 -9.18
C ARG A 138 -1.93 14.30 -8.61
N MET A 139 -0.67 13.90 -8.64
CA MET A 139 0.48 14.72 -8.21
C MET A 139 1.02 15.61 -9.35
N GLY A 140 0.46 15.54 -10.56
CA GLY A 140 0.96 16.27 -11.72
C GLY A 140 2.32 15.77 -12.23
N MET A 141 2.67 14.51 -11.97
CA MET A 141 3.95 13.88 -12.33
C MET A 141 3.81 12.90 -13.50
N ASN A 142 4.93 12.54 -14.11
CA ASN A 142 4.95 11.54 -15.17
C ASN A 142 5.03 10.13 -14.57
N SER A 143 4.51 9.14 -15.33
CA SER A 143 4.66 7.73 -14.97
C SER A 143 4.91 6.85 -16.18
N VAL A 144 5.79 5.85 -15.99
CA VAL A 144 6.13 4.81 -16.98
C VAL A 144 5.84 3.45 -16.38
N VAL A 145 5.09 2.62 -17.08
CA VAL A 145 4.67 1.31 -16.59
C VAL A 145 5.05 0.23 -17.60
N TYR A 146 5.91 -0.67 -17.17
CA TYR A 146 6.29 -1.86 -17.96
C TYR A 146 5.48 -3.07 -17.50
N MET A 147 4.92 -3.79 -18.45
CA MET A 147 4.10 -4.98 -18.18
C MET A 147 4.76 -6.22 -18.79
N PRO A 148 4.71 -7.38 -18.11
CA PRO A 148 5.31 -8.59 -18.65
C PRO A 148 4.55 -9.13 -19.86
N ARG A 149 5.23 -9.95 -20.66
CA ARG A 149 4.61 -10.68 -21.77
C ARG A 149 3.39 -11.48 -21.28
N GLY A 150 2.33 -11.46 -22.08
CA GLY A 150 1.08 -12.16 -21.78
C GLY A 150 0.08 -11.32 -20.97
N THR A 151 0.43 -10.10 -20.59
CA THR A 151 -0.54 -9.19 -19.98
C THR A 151 -1.66 -8.86 -20.97
N ALA A 152 -2.91 -8.92 -20.50
CA ALA A 152 -4.08 -8.59 -21.30
C ALA A 152 -4.08 -7.10 -21.74
N ARG A 153 -4.45 -6.86 -23.00
CA ARG A 153 -4.46 -5.53 -23.60
C ARG A 153 -5.32 -4.53 -22.83
N GLU A 154 -6.44 -5.00 -22.28
CA GLU A 154 -7.37 -4.19 -21.50
C GLU A 154 -6.71 -3.64 -20.23
N ARG A 155 -5.75 -4.35 -19.63
CA ARG A 155 -4.99 -3.86 -18.47
C ARG A 155 -4.03 -2.73 -18.89
N LEU A 156 -3.35 -2.89 -20.02
CA LEU A 156 -2.50 -1.84 -20.60
C LEU A 156 -3.30 -0.58 -20.87
N ASP A 157 -4.45 -0.72 -21.54
CA ASP A 157 -5.28 0.42 -21.93
C ASP A 157 -5.86 1.17 -20.70
N ARG A 158 -6.21 0.43 -19.64
CA ARG A 158 -6.62 1.03 -18.36
C ARG A 158 -5.51 1.85 -17.69
N ILE A 159 -4.25 1.43 -17.81
CA ILE A 159 -3.11 2.19 -17.26
C ILE A 159 -2.87 3.44 -18.11
N ARG A 160 -2.89 3.31 -19.42
CA ARG A 160 -2.75 4.43 -20.36
C ARG A 160 -3.84 5.48 -20.19
N SER A 161 -5.08 5.06 -19.94
CA SER A 161 -6.20 6.00 -19.72
C SER A 161 -6.03 6.88 -18.48
N LEU A 162 -5.11 6.53 -17.57
CA LEU A 162 -4.71 7.35 -16.42
C LEU A 162 -3.57 8.33 -16.74
N GLY A 163 -3.11 8.40 -17.99
CA GLY A 163 -2.07 9.32 -18.43
C GLY A 163 -0.65 8.74 -18.36
N ALA A 164 -0.48 7.48 -18.01
CA ALA A 164 0.84 6.84 -17.96
C ALA A 164 1.34 6.42 -19.35
N GLU A 165 2.63 6.54 -19.57
CA GLU A 165 3.32 5.80 -20.61
C GLU A 165 3.38 4.33 -20.22
N ALA A 166 2.74 3.43 -20.98
CA ALA A 166 2.73 2.02 -20.64
C ALA A 166 2.98 1.14 -21.85
N SER A 167 3.73 0.05 -21.65
CA SER A 167 4.05 -0.93 -22.69
C SER A 167 4.12 -2.33 -22.14
N ILE A 168 3.76 -3.32 -22.99
CA ILE A 168 3.98 -4.74 -22.71
C ILE A 168 5.34 -5.10 -23.28
N THR A 169 6.19 -5.72 -22.47
CA THR A 169 7.51 -6.21 -22.87
C THR A 169 7.41 -7.64 -23.37
N GLU A 170 8.46 -8.12 -24.04
CA GLU A 170 8.57 -9.55 -24.40
C GLU A 170 9.17 -10.40 -23.26
N MET A 171 9.34 -9.83 -22.07
CA MET A 171 9.98 -10.45 -20.92
C MET A 171 8.95 -11.06 -19.95
N ASN A 172 9.40 -12.01 -19.11
CA ASN A 172 8.65 -12.46 -17.94
C ASN A 172 8.57 -11.36 -16.86
N TYR A 173 7.86 -11.60 -15.76
CA TYR A 173 7.69 -10.62 -14.70
C TYR A 173 9.02 -10.17 -14.08
N ASP A 174 9.87 -11.10 -13.66
CA ASP A 174 11.13 -10.80 -13.00
C ASP A 174 12.09 -10.02 -13.88
N ASP A 175 12.17 -10.39 -15.17
CA ASP A 175 12.99 -9.67 -16.14
C ASP A 175 12.41 -8.27 -16.44
N THR A 176 11.09 -8.13 -16.43
CA THR A 176 10.44 -6.81 -16.57
C THR A 176 10.75 -5.90 -15.37
N VAL A 177 10.77 -6.44 -14.15
CA VAL A 177 11.20 -5.70 -12.94
C VAL A 177 12.66 -5.25 -13.07
N ARG A 178 13.56 -6.17 -13.47
CA ARG A 178 14.97 -5.84 -13.72
C ARG A 178 15.13 -4.77 -14.81
N PHE A 179 14.32 -4.85 -15.84
CA PHE A 179 14.30 -3.86 -16.92
C PHE A 179 13.83 -2.49 -16.42
N ALA A 180 12.73 -2.43 -15.68
CA ALA A 180 12.22 -1.18 -15.10
C ALA A 180 13.25 -0.50 -14.20
N ARG A 181 13.96 -1.28 -13.36
CA ARG A 181 15.07 -0.80 -12.54
C ARG A 181 16.20 -0.18 -13.39
N LYS A 182 16.63 -0.87 -14.44
CA LYS A 182 17.67 -0.35 -15.36
C LYS A 182 17.23 0.95 -16.05
N GLN A 183 15.95 1.03 -16.44
CA GLN A 183 15.40 2.25 -17.03
C GLN A 183 15.35 3.40 -16.01
N ALA A 184 15.00 3.12 -14.76
CA ALA A 184 15.06 4.08 -13.66
C ALA A 184 16.47 4.66 -13.50
N GLU A 185 17.47 3.79 -13.37
CA GLU A 185 18.89 4.17 -13.22
C GLU A 185 19.40 4.99 -14.42
N ARG A 186 19.07 4.56 -15.66
CA ARG A 186 19.51 5.21 -16.89
C ARG A 186 18.94 6.61 -17.11
N ASN A 187 17.68 6.80 -16.74
CA ASN A 187 16.94 8.02 -17.05
C ASN A 187 16.76 8.95 -15.83
N GLY A 188 17.30 8.58 -14.66
CA GLY A 188 17.09 9.33 -13.42
C GLY A 188 15.64 9.27 -12.93
N TRP A 189 14.89 8.21 -13.25
CA TRP A 189 13.51 8.03 -12.81
C TRP A 189 13.44 7.36 -11.44
N ILE A 190 12.33 7.54 -10.76
CA ILE A 190 12.09 6.98 -9.43
C ILE A 190 11.34 5.66 -9.57
N LEU A 191 11.98 4.56 -9.15
CA LEU A 191 11.36 3.24 -9.14
C LEU A 191 10.38 3.11 -7.97
N ILE A 192 9.12 2.77 -8.27
CA ILE A 192 8.07 2.47 -7.29
C ILE A 192 7.63 1.02 -7.49
N GLN A 193 8.39 0.09 -6.90
CA GLN A 193 8.12 -1.35 -6.99
C GLN A 193 7.64 -1.90 -5.65
N ASP A 194 6.63 -2.76 -5.65
CA ASP A 194 6.00 -3.31 -4.45
C ASP A 194 6.65 -4.62 -3.96
N THR A 195 7.80 -4.99 -4.53
CA THR A 195 8.63 -6.14 -4.10
C THR A 195 9.94 -5.65 -3.55
N ALA A 196 10.36 -6.16 -2.39
CA ALA A 196 11.63 -5.82 -1.76
C ALA A 196 12.77 -6.75 -2.24
N TRP A 197 13.99 -6.23 -2.26
CA TRP A 197 15.25 -6.97 -2.42
C TRP A 197 16.38 -6.23 -1.71
N ASP A 198 17.56 -6.85 -1.64
CA ASP A 198 18.72 -6.26 -0.98
C ASP A 198 19.06 -4.87 -1.55
N GLY A 199 19.06 -3.86 -0.68
CA GLY A 199 19.27 -2.46 -1.06
C GLY A 199 18.04 -1.72 -1.61
N TYR A 200 16.88 -2.39 -1.71
CA TYR A 200 15.61 -1.77 -2.10
C TYR A 200 14.51 -2.18 -1.14
N THR A 201 14.49 -1.56 0.03
CA THR A 201 13.56 -1.88 1.12
C THR A 201 12.69 -0.69 1.52
N GLU A 202 13.18 0.53 1.37
CA GLU A 202 12.47 1.72 1.81
C GLU A 202 11.15 1.94 1.07
N VAL A 203 11.16 1.92 -0.26
CA VAL A 203 9.93 2.11 -1.06
C VAL A 203 8.89 1.02 -0.77
N PRO A 204 9.22 -0.29 -0.76
CA PRO A 204 8.29 -1.33 -0.35
C PRO A 204 7.73 -1.11 1.06
N MET A 205 8.54 -0.70 2.02
CA MET A 205 8.08 -0.40 3.38
C MET A 205 7.12 0.79 3.41
N ARG A 206 7.36 1.85 2.62
CA ARG A 206 6.43 2.97 2.46
C ARG A 206 5.12 2.54 1.81
N ILE A 207 5.18 1.63 0.84
CA ILE A 207 3.99 1.02 0.24
C ILE A 207 3.18 0.28 1.31
N MET A 208 3.83 -0.51 2.18
CA MET A 208 3.19 -1.18 3.30
C MET A 208 2.56 -0.19 4.29
N GLN A 209 3.25 0.92 4.63
CA GLN A 209 2.67 1.98 5.44
C GLN A 209 1.39 2.54 4.79
N GLY A 210 1.38 2.77 3.48
CA GLY A 210 0.21 3.24 2.76
C GLY A 210 -1.03 2.36 2.96
N TYR A 211 -0.84 1.04 3.12
CA TYR A 211 -1.95 0.12 3.40
C TYR A 211 -2.53 0.23 4.82
N MET A 212 -1.87 0.94 5.73
CA MET A 212 -2.39 1.17 7.08
C MET A 212 -3.72 1.92 7.08
N THR A 213 -4.04 2.69 6.05
CA THR A 213 -5.36 3.31 5.89
C THR A 213 -6.50 2.29 5.96
N MET A 214 -6.35 1.13 5.29
CA MET A 214 -7.37 0.06 5.37
C MET A 214 -7.53 -0.46 6.80
N ALA A 215 -6.40 -0.64 7.50
CA ALA A 215 -6.40 -1.16 8.87
C ALA A 215 -7.04 -0.15 9.85
N ASP A 216 -6.70 1.14 9.74
CA ASP A 216 -7.26 2.20 10.56
C ASP A 216 -8.78 2.34 10.36
N GLU A 217 -9.23 2.38 9.10
CA GLU A 217 -10.66 2.41 8.76
C GLU A 217 -11.39 1.16 9.28
N ALA A 218 -10.82 -0.04 9.12
CA ALA A 218 -11.42 -1.27 9.59
C ALA A 218 -11.50 -1.32 11.13
N ALA A 219 -10.49 -0.85 11.83
CA ALA A 219 -10.48 -0.76 13.29
C ALA A 219 -11.55 0.20 13.80
N GLU A 220 -11.70 1.37 13.17
CA GLU A 220 -12.76 2.33 13.49
C GLU A 220 -14.16 1.73 13.26
N GLN A 221 -14.39 1.07 12.12
CA GLN A 221 -15.66 0.46 11.76
C GLN A 221 -16.05 -0.75 12.62
N LEU A 222 -15.04 -1.48 13.15
CA LEU A 222 -15.27 -2.56 14.12
C LEU A 222 -15.69 -2.02 15.49
N GLY A 223 -15.28 -0.80 15.83
CA GLY A 223 -15.56 -0.20 17.14
C GLY A 223 -14.91 -1.00 18.28
N GLU A 224 -15.72 -1.45 19.25
CA GLU A 224 -15.23 -2.24 20.40
C GLU A 224 -14.95 -3.70 20.07
N LYS A 225 -15.37 -4.20 18.92
CA LYS A 225 -15.11 -5.58 18.51
C LYS A 225 -13.62 -5.81 18.28
N ARG A 226 -13.17 -6.98 18.68
CA ARG A 226 -11.77 -7.38 18.50
C ARG A 226 -11.72 -8.65 17.66
N PRO A 227 -11.14 -8.60 16.44
CA PRO A 227 -10.98 -9.81 15.64
C PRO A 227 -10.01 -10.76 16.32
N THR A 228 -10.29 -12.04 16.30
CA THR A 228 -9.36 -13.08 16.73
C THR A 228 -8.37 -13.45 15.63
N HIS A 229 -8.78 -13.31 14.38
CA HIS A 229 -8.00 -13.63 13.19
C HIS A 229 -8.15 -12.51 12.16
N VAL A 230 -7.05 -12.17 11.50
CA VAL A 230 -7.02 -11.26 10.36
C VAL A 230 -6.39 -11.99 9.19
N PHE A 231 -7.07 -11.99 8.04
CA PHE A 231 -6.58 -12.60 6.80
C PHE A 231 -6.17 -11.51 5.83
N LEU A 232 -4.94 -11.57 5.36
CA LEU A 232 -4.39 -10.65 4.38
C LEU A 232 -3.96 -11.42 3.14
N GLN A 233 -4.16 -10.83 1.96
CA GLN A 233 -3.60 -11.38 0.74
C GLN A 233 -2.09 -11.09 0.73
N ALA A 234 -1.32 -12.13 0.53
CA ALA A 234 0.12 -12.03 0.31
C ALA A 234 0.47 -12.84 -0.94
N GLY A 235 0.96 -12.17 -1.98
CA GLY A 235 1.33 -12.80 -3.24
C GLY A 235 2.76 -12.47 -3.64
N VAL A 236 3.07 -11.19 -3.74
CA VAL A 236 4.37 -10.71 -4.22
C VAL A 236 5.28 -10.22 -3.10
N GLY A 237 4.77 -9.99 -1.92
CA GLY A 237 5.59 -9.53 -0.80
C GLY A 237 4.79 -8.83 0.25
#